data_9f32435f82aab43b1bb3156c6a83f9ee
#
_entry.id   9f32435f82aab43b1bb3156c6a83f9ee
#
_cell.length_a   1.000
_cell.length_b   1.000
_cell.length_c   1.000
_cell.angle_alpha   90.00
_cell.angle_beta   90.00
_cell.angle_gamma   90.00
#
_symmetry.space_group_name_H-M   'P 1'
#
loop_
_entity.id
_entity.type
_entity.pdbx_description
1 polymer ?
#
loop_
_entity_poly.entity_id
_entity_poly.type
_entity_poly.pdbx_seq_one_letter_code
_entity_poly.pdbx_strand_id
1 'polypeptide(L)'
;DMTSTEFKELNDIVSKEIKQGHSFRMIVRNHKAEFSVGERTLYNYVENGYLDIINLDLPRKVRYKKRKHSNTNTPKKDTKIRINRTFEDFKDYIKNYNDNDFNINIVEMDTVEGTKGDSVLLTLLWRNSNFMLAQKLETKTSDAVSQYFCFLKSMLGYEKFHELFPIILTDNGIEFSRPDIIENNGNHVYPTKLFYCDPGHSEQKGKIENNHETMIIHSFFIYHV
;
A
#
# COMPACT_ATOMS: atom_id res chain seq x y z
N ASP A 1 21.38 34.90 -2.14
CA ASP A 1 20.11 35.42 -2.69
C ASP A 1 19.97 34.87 -4.10
N MET A 2 18.82 34.29 -4.41
CA MET A 2 18.51 33.72 -5.73
C MET A 2 18.17 34.84 -6.70
N THR A 3 18.75 34.82 -7.89
CA THR A 3 18.42 35.80 -8.94
C THR A 3 17.05 35.54 -9.56
N SER A 4 16.47 36.54 -10.23
CA SER A 4 15.16 36.39 -10.87
C SER A 4 15.15 35.29 -11.97
N THR A 5 16.29 35.09 -12.64
CA THR A 5 16.44 34.05 -13.66
C THR A 5 16.48 32.65 -13.04
N GLU A 6 17.27 32.47 -11.98
CA GLU A 6 17.35 31.20 -11.23
C GLU A 6 15.99 30.84 -10.61
N PHE A 7 15.23 31.82 -10.14
CA PHE A 7 13.89 31.57 -9.59
C PHE A 7 12.91 31.11 -10.68
N LYS A 8 13.01 31.65 -11.88
CA LYS A 8 12.17 31.24 -13.00
C LYS A 8 12.48 29.80 -13.44
N GLU A 9 13.76 29.45 -13.53
CA GLU A 9 14.18 28.07 -13.83
C GLU A 9 13.71 27.08 -12.77
N LEU A 10 13.81 27.44 -11.48
CA LEU A 10 13.29 26.67 -10.38
C LEU A 10 11.78 26.46 -10.52
N ASN A 11 11.01 27.52 -10.82
CA ASN A 11 9.56 27.43 -10.98
C ASN A 11 9.18 26.50 -12.13
N ASP A 12 9.87 26.58 -13.26
CA ASP A 12 9.61 25.74 -14.43
C ASP A 12 9.88 24.26 -14.13
N ILE A 13 11.00 23.94 -13.48
CA ILE A 13 11.36 22.57 -13.09
C ILE A 13 10.35 22.03 -12.08
N VAL A 14 10.10 22.77 -11.00
CA VAL A 14 9.21 22.34 -9.93
C VAL A 14 7.78 22.14 -10.44
N SER A 15 7.28 23.07 -11.25
CA SER A 15 5.91 22.99 -11.82
C SER A 15 5.75 21.79 -12.74
N LYS A 16 6.75 21.49 -13.55
CA LYS A 16 6.76 20.34 -14.45
C LYS A 16 6.76 19.01 -13.67
N GLU A 17 7.64 18.89 -12.69
CA GLU A 17 7.80 17.66 -11.92
C GLU A 17 6.61 17.37 -10.99
N ILE A 18 6.00 18.41 -10.39
CA ILE A 18 4.76 18.26 -9.61
C ILE A 18 3.61 17.76 -10.48
N LYS A 19 3.46 18.27 -11.70
CA LYS A 19 2.45 17.80 -12.66
C LYS A 19 2.69 16.35 -13.09
N GLN A 20 3.91 15.86 -12.99
CA GLN A 20 4.26 14.44 -13.19
C GLN A 20 4.02 13.57 -11.95
N GLY A 21 3.57 14.15 -10.83
CA GLY A 21 3.28 13.45 -9.59
C GLY A 21 4.47 13.29 -8.64
N HIS A 22 5.60 13.96 -8.91
CA HIS A 22 6.76 13.91 -8.02
C HIS A 22 6.54 14.75 -6.77
N SER A 23 7.03 14.26 -5.61
CA SER A 23 6.99 15.02 -4.36
C SER A 23 8.13 16.04 -4.29
N PHE A 24 7.97 17.13 -3.53
CA PHE A 24 9.06 18.09 -3.31
C PHE A 24 10.34 17.45 -2.78
N ARG A 25 10.21 16.44 -1.92
CA ARG A 25 11.37 15.69 -1.41
C ARG A 25 12.15 15.02 -2.54
N MET A 26 11.46 14.47 -3.53
CA MET A 26 12.06 13.82 -4.69
C MET A 26 12.71 14.86 -5.61
N ILE A 27 12.01 15.97 -5.87
CA ILE A 27 12.51 17.08 -6.71
C ILE A 27 13.80 17.66 -6.11
N VAL A 28 13.80 18.01 -4.83
CA VAL A 28 15.01 18.54 -4.14
C VAL A 28 16.17 17.55 -4.19
N ARG A 29 15.89 16.25 -4.10
CA ARG A 29 16.93 15.22 -4.17
C ARG A 29 17.54 15.11 -5.57
N ASN A 30 16.69 15.13 -6.60
CA ASN A 30 17.11 14.96 -7.99
C ASN A 30 17.85 16.18 -8.52
N HIS A 31 17.43 17.40 -8.13
CA HIS A 31 17.96 18.67 -8.61
C HIS A 31 18.85 19.39 -7.60
N LYS A 32 19.49 18.65 -6.69
CA LYS A 32 20.33 19.21 -5.63
C LYS A 32 21.51 20.07 -6.15
N ALA A 33 21.97 19.79 -7.36
CA ALA A 33 23.04 20.55 -8.00
C ALA A 33 22.56 21.83 -8.70
N GLU A 34 21.28 21.92 -9.03
CA GLU A 34 20.71 23.02 -9.83
C GLU A 34 20.16 24.14 -8.94
N PHE A 35 19.62 23.80 -7.78
CA PHE A 35 19.12 24.79 -6.82
C PHE A 35 19.30 24.34 -5.37
N SER A 36 19.60 25.31 -4.51
CA SER A 36 19.92 25.08 -3.09
C SER A 36 18.72 25.25 -2.13
N VAL A 37 17.50 25.16 -2.63
CA VAL A 37 16.28 25.31 -1.81
C VAL A 37 15.85 24.00 -1.22
N GLY A 38 15.42 24.01 0.06
CA GLY A 38 14.91 22.84 0.73
C GLY A 38 13.41 22.59 0.49
N GLU A 39 12.95 21.39 0.80
CA GLU A 39 11.55 20.98 0.69
C GLU A 39 10.59 21.96 1.39
N ARG A 40 10.92 22.38 2.59
CA ARG A 40 10.11 23.34 3.37
C ARG A 40 9.97 24.69 2.68
N THR A 41 11.02 25.14 2.00
CA THR A 41 11.02 26.41 1.25
C THR A 41 10.08 26.33 0.06
N LEU A 42 10.05 25.20 -0.66
CA LEU A 42 9.13 24.98 -1.77
C LEU A 42 7.67 24.98 -1.31
N TYR A 43 7.36 24.36 -0.17
CA TYR A 43 6.01 24.47 0.43
C TYR A 43 5.62 25.91 0.74
N ASN A 44 6.54 26.69 1.31
CA ASN A 44 6.29 28.11 1.62
C ASN A 44 6.08 28.93 0.32
N TYR A 45 6.80 28.62 -0.74
CA TYR A 45 6.64 29.31 -2.04
C TYR A 45 5.26 29.04 -2.64
N VAL A 46 4.74 27.81 -2.54
CA VAL A 46 3.38 27.49 -3.00
C VAL A 46 2.34 28.17 -2.12
N GLU A 47 2.52 28.19 -0.79
CA GLU A 47 1.59 28.85 0.15
C GLU A 47 1.48 30.36 -0.10
N ASN A 48 2.60 30.98 -0.46
CA ASN A 48 2.65 32.44 -0.74
C ASN A 48 2.35 32.79 -2.20
N GLY A 49 2.04 31.78 -3.04
CA GLY A 49 1.71 32.01 -4.46
C GLY A 49 2.90 32.47 -5.32
N TYR A 50 4.12 32.11 -4.95
CA TYR A 50 5.33 32.46 -5.71
C TYR A 50 5.60 31.52 -6.87
N LEU A 51 5.02 30.29 -6.86
CA LEU A 51 5.14 29.30 -7.92
C LEU A 51 3.83 29.20 -8.71
N ASP A 52 3.93 28.74 -9.96
CA ASP A 52 2.78 28.54 -10.85
C ASP A 52 1.88 27.35 -10.45
N ILE A 53 2.29 26.58 -9.45
CA ILE A 53 1.53 25.49 -8.88
C ILE A 53 0.79 25.95 -7.62
N ILE A 54 -0.35 25.33 -7.37
CA ILE A 54 -1.18 25.60 -6.20
C ILE A 54 -1.21 24.38 -5.26
N ASN A 55 -1.74 24.57 -4.06
CA ASN A 55 -1.85 23.49 -3.06
C ASN A 55 -2.63 22.26 -3.54
N LEU A 56 -3.53 22.42 -4.52
CA LEU A 56 -4.30 21.32 -5.13
C LEU A 56 -3.44 20.42 -6.01
N ASP A 57 -2.35 20.95 -6.58
CA ASP A 57 -1.44 20.19 -7.44
C ASP A 57 -0.50 19.28 -6.62
N LEU A 58 -0.43 19.48 -5.31
CA LEU A 58 0.48 18.73 -4.44
C LEU A 58 -0.09 17.35 -4.08
N PRO A 59 0.66 16.26 -4.26
CA PRO A 59 0.18 14.89 -4.09
C PRO A 59 -0.45 14.56 -2.73
N ARG A 60 -0.12 15.29 -1.67
CA ARG A 60 -0.53 14.94 -0.29
C ARG A 60 -1.16 16.07 0.52
N LYS A 61 -1.34 17.25 -0.04
CA LYS A 61 -1.79 18.41 0.75
C LYS A 61 -3.32 18.55 0.85
N VAL A 62 -4.08 17.98 -0.08
CA VAL A 62 -5.55 17.98 -0.04
C VAL A 62 -6.05 16.73 0.69
N ARG A 63 -6.48 16.90 1.94
CA ARG A 63 -7.18 15.84 2.67
C ARG A 63 -8.68 16.02 2.48
N TYR A 64 -9.30 15.12 1.72
CA TYR A 64 -10.75 15.07 1.64
C TYR A 64 -11.35 14.71 3.00
N LYS A 65 -12.40 15.44 3.42
CA LYS A 65 -13.18 15.07 4.60
C LYS A 65 -13.75 13.68 4.40
N LYS A 66 -13.41 12.72 5.28
CA LYS A 66 -13.99 11.37 5.23
C LYS A 66 -15.52 11.50 5.23
N ARG A 67 -16.19 10.90 4.24
CA ARG A 67 -17.66 10.81 4.22
C ARG A 67 -18.12 10.13 5.51
N LYS A 68 -19.08 10.72 6.21
CA LYS A 68 -19.76 10.04 7.32
C LYS A 68 -20.38 8.76 6.75
N HIS A 69 -19.98 7.60 7.27
CA HIS A 69 -20.62 6.35 6.91
C HIS A 69 -22.11 6.44 7.25
N SER A 70 -22.97 6.30 6.26
CA SER A 70 -24.38 5.97 6.51
C SER A 70 -24.40 4.55 7.09
N ASN A 71 -25.19 4.34 8.14
CA ASN A 71 -25.48 3.01 8.70
C ASN A 71 -26.30 2.22 7.67
N THR A 72 -25.64 1.74 6.62
CA THR A 72 -26.19 0.67 5.78
C THR A 72 -25.94 -0.64 6.49
N ASN A 73 -26.95 -1.50 6.60
CA ASN A 73 -26.86 -2.85 7.14
C ASN A 73 -25.76 -3.63 6.40
N THR A 74 -24.54 -3.49 6.85
CA THR A 74 -23.44 -4.35 6.39
C THR A 74 -23.70 -5.74 6.92
N PRO A 75 -23.65 -6.79 6.09
CA PRO A 75 -23.80 -8.17 6.55
C PRO A 75 -22.84 -8.41 7.71
N LYS A 76 -23.32 -9.02 8.78
CA LYS A 76 -22.51 -9.37 9.94
C LYS A 76 -21.34 -10.20 9.47
N LYS A 77 -20.12 -9.68 9.64
CA LYS A 77 -18.89 -10.40 9.30
C LYS A 77 -18.82 -11.65 10.18
N ASP A 78 -18.51 -12.79 9.56
CA ASP A 78 -18.35 -14.03 10.31
C ASP A 78 -17.15 -13.90 11.27
N THR A 79 -17.43 -13.82 12.55
CA THR A 79 -16.40 -13.68 13.60
C THR A 79 -15.56 -14.95 13.77
N LYS A 80 -16.07 -16.10 13.31
CA LYS A 80 -15.38 -17.39 13.45
C LYS A 80 -14.07 -17.45 12.69
N ILE A 81 -13.98 -16.78 11.52
CA ILE A 81 -12.75 -16.75 10.71
C ILE A 81 -11.59 -16.01 11.38
N ARG A 82 -11.86 -15.22 12.44
CA ARG A 82 -10.89 -14.42 13.16
C ARG A 82 -10.36 -15.04 14.43
N ILE A 83 -10.89 -16.19 14.81
CA ILE A 83 -10.40 -16.92 15.98
C ILE A 83 -8.92 -17.26 15.73
N ASN A 84 -8.04 -16.86 16.65
CA ASN A 84 -6.58 -16.98 16.57
C ASN A 84 -5.95 -16.24 15.34
N ARG A 85 -6.61 -15.19 14.84
CA ARG A 85 -6.13 -14.37 13.69
C ARG A 85 -6.33 -12.87 13.91
N THR A 86 -6.45 -12.43 15.16
CA THR A 86 -6.52 -11.00 15.50
C THR A 86 -5.16 -10.34 15.38
N PHE A 87 -5.12 -9.01 15.43
CA PHE A 87 -3.85 -8.28 15.47
C PHE A 87 -3.06 -8.54 16.76
N GLU A 88 -3.73 -8.88 17.86
CA GLU A 88 -3.07 -9.30 19.09
C GLU A 88 -2.41 -10.67 18.90
N ASP A 89 -3.14 -11.64 18.31
CA ASP A 89 -2.56 -12.95 17.96
C ASP A 89 -1.35 -12.80 17.02
N PHE A 90 -1.37 -11.84 16.10
CA PHE A 90 -0.24 -11.50 15.23
C PHE A 90 0.99 -11.05 16.05
N LYS A 91 0.80 -10.14 17.02
CA LYS A 91 1.90 -9.69 17.89
C LYS A 91 2.50 -10.81 18.69
N ASP A 92 1.64 -11.66 19.28
CA ASP A 92 2.08 -12.81 20.06
C ASP A 92 2.79 -13.84 19.17
N TYR A 93 2.28 -14.08 17.96
CA TYR A 93 2.91 -14.96 16.99
C TYR A 93 4.31 -14.50 16.61
N ILE A 94 4.49 -13.22 16.29
CA ILE A 94 5.81 -12.67 15.97
C ILE A 94 6.75 -12.72 17.17
N LYS A 95 6.27 -12.41 18.37
CA LYS A 95 7.07 -12.45 19.58
C LYS A 95 7.62 -13.85 19.87
N ASN A 96 6.78 -14.87 19.69
CA ASN A 96 7.18 -16.26 19.87
C ASN A 96 8.08 -16.79 18.75
N TYR A 97 8.00 -16.19 17.55
CA TYR A 97 8.83 -16.57 16.40
C TYR A 97 10.22 -15.93 16.45
N ASN A 98 10.33 -14.73 17.02
CA ASN A 98 11.56 -13.92 17.06
C ASN A 98 12.66 -14.47 17.98
N ASP A 99 12.39 -15.52 18.75
CA ASP A 99 13.45 -16.14 19.55
C ASP A 99 14.56 -16.79 18.71
N ASN A 100 14.35 -16.97 17.38
CA ASN A 100 15.31 -17.64 16.50
C ASN A 100 15.59 -16.98 15.15
N ASP A 101 14.82 -15.98 14.68
CA ASP A 101 15.07 -15.43 13.33
C ASP A 101 14.64 -13.96 13.17
N PHE A 102 15.61 -13.07 13.09
CA PHE A 102 15.42 -11.60 13.04
C PHE A 102 14.80 -11.08 11.74
N ASN A 103 14.36 -11.93 10.80
CA ASN A 103 14.07 -11.48 9.43
C ASN A 103 12.84 -12.13 8.78
N ILE A 104 11.78 -12.35 9.56
CA ILE A 104 10.53 -12.87 8.98
C ILE A 104 9.94 -11.88 7.98
N ASN A 105 9.59 -12.38 6.81
CA ASN A 105 8.83 -11.63 5.84
C ASN A 105 7.37 -11.47 6.32
N ILE A 106 6.97 -10.24 6.55
CA ILE A 106 5.57 -9.89 6.74
C ILE A 106 5.07 -9.29 5.43
N VAL A 107 4.02 -9.87 4.89
CA VAL A 107 3.38 -9.39 3.67
C VAL A 107 2.09 -8.67 4.05
N GLU A 108 2.03 -7.38 3.79
CA GLU A 108 0.78 -6.63 3.89
C GLU A 108 -0.06 -6.86 2.63
N MET A 109 -1.32 -7.21 2.81
CA MET A 109 -2.26 -7.47 1.72
C MET A 109 -3.43 -6.48 1.76
N ASP A 110 -3.77 -5.95 0.60
CA ASP A 110 -4.88 -5.01 0.45
C ASP A 110 -5.49 -5.09 -0.96
N THR A 111 -6.67 -4.49 -1.14
CA THR A 111 -7.28 -4.29 -2.45
C THR A 111 -7.49 -2.82 -2.74
N VAL A 112 -7.06 -2.38 -3.92
CA VAL A 112 -7.30 -1.03 -4.43
C VAL A 112 -8.38 -1.10 -5.50
N GLU A 113 -9.49 -0.40 -5.24
CA GLU A 113 -10.64 -0.31 -6.16
C GLU A 113 -10.67 1.10 -6.77
N GLY A 114 -10.72 1.20 -8.08
CA GLY A 114 -10.88 2.46 -8.79
C GLY A 114 -12.34 2.90 -8.78
N THR A 115 -13.08 2.60 -9.83
CA THR A 115 -14.54 2.82 -9.89
C THR A 115 -15.26 1.63 -9.26
N LYS A 116 -16.28 1.92 -8.46
CA LYS A 116 -17.04 0.87 -7.77
C LYS A 116 -17.69 -0.09 -8.76
N GLY A 117 -17.39 -1.37 -8.64
CA GLY A 117 -17.92 -2.44 -9.50
C GLY A 117 -17.01 -2.81 -10.67
N ASP A 118 -15.88 -2.14 -10.84
CA ASP A 118 -14.82 -2.52 -11.79
C ASP A 118 -13.87 -3.55 -11.20
N SER A 119 -12.91 -3.98 -12.03
CA SER A 119 -11.78 -4.79 -11.57
C SER A 119 -11.00 -4.09 -10.45
N VAL A 120 -10.39 -4.88 -9.59
CA VAL A 120 -9.60 -4.39 -8.46
C VAL A 120 -8.15 -4.85 -8.57
N LEU A 121 -7.25 -4.11 -7.96
CA LEU A 121 -5.86 -4.53 -7.79
C LEU A 121 -5.71 -5.16 -6.40
N LEU A 122 -5.35 -6.45 -6.36
CA LEU A 122 -4.82 -7.08 -5.18
C LEU A 122 -3.36 -6.69 -5.05
N THR A 123 -3.00 -6.08 -3.95
CA THR A 123 -1.63 -5.63 -3.66
C THR A 123 -1.04 -6.43 -2.52
N LEU A 124 0.20 -6.85 -2.69
CA LEU A 124 1.00 -7.62 -1.74
C LEU A 124 2.31 -6.89 -1.54
N LEU A 125 2.56 -6.37 -0.34
CA LEU A 125 3.76 -5.62 0.01
C LEU A 125 4.60 -6.35 1.03
N TRP A 126 5.82 -6.70 0.69
CA TRP A 126 6.81 -7.27 1.62
C TRP A 126 7.44 -6.15 2.46
N ARG A 127 7.19 -6.18 3.78
CA ARG A 127 7.68 -5.14 4.71
C ARG A 127 9.19 -4.95 4.68
N ASN A 128 9.93 -6.03 4.54
CA ASN A 128 11.40 -5.98 4.66
C ASN A 128 12.05 -5.36 3.43
N SER A 129 11.59 -5.70 2.23
CA SER A 129 12.16 -5.22 0.96
C SER A 129 11.49 -3.98 0.38
N ASN A 130 10.29 -3.61 0.89
CA ASN A 130 9.36 -2.68 0.25
C ASN A 130 8.99 -3.06 -1.20
N PHE A 131 9.22 -4.32 -1.57
CA PHE A 131 8.74 -4.83 -2.85
C PHE A 131 7.22 -4.96 -2.82
N MET A 132 6.56 -4.48 -3.86
CA MET A 132 5.11 -4.58 -4.01
C MET A 132 4.76 -5.28 -5.31
N LEU A 133 3.94 -6.32 -5.19
CA LEU A 133 3.28 -6.99 -6.30
C LEU A 133 1.83 -6.53 -6.38
N ALA A 134 1.38 -6.17 -7.58
CA ALA A 134 0.00 -5.82 -7.84
C ALA A 134 -0.58 -6.76 -8.90
N GLN A 135 -1.70 -7.39 -8.57
CA GLN A 135 -2.42 -8.30 -9.46
C GLN A 135 -3.84 -7.78 -9.72
N LYS A 136 -4.19 -7.62 -10.97
CA LYS A 136 -5.57 -7.31 -11.36
C LYS A 136 -6.46 -8.52 -11.13
N LEU A 137 -7.56 -8.32 -10.39
CA LEU A 137 -8.66 -9.26 -10.24
C LEU A 137 -9.91 -8.69 -10.89
N GLU A 138 -10.68 -9.54 -11.56
CA GLU A 138 -11.91 -9.12 -12.23
C GLU A 138 -13.02 -8.71 -11.25
N THR A 139 -13.00 -9.26 -10.04
CA THR A 139 -14.00 -8.98 -9.01
C THR A 139 -13.38 -8.86 -7.64
N LYS A 140 -13.97 -8.01 -6.77
CA LYS A 140 -13.60 -7.88 -5.36
C LYS A 140 -14.30 -8.96 -4.51
N THR A 141 -13.92 -10.21 -4.70
CA THR A 141 -14.52 -11.35 -3.99
C THR A 141 -13.48 -12.24 -3.34
N SER A 142 -13.90 -12.96 -2.30
CA SER A 142 -13.04 -13.93 -1.62
C SER A 142 -12.63 -15.09 -2.54
N ASP A 143 -13.46 -15.44 -3.52
CA ASP A 143 -13.14 -16.49 -4.48
C ASP A 143 -12.03 -16.04 -5.43
N ALA A 144 -12.08 -14.79 -5.95
CA ALA A 144 -11.04 -14.27 -6.82
C ALA A 144 -9.67 -14.20 -6.10
N VAL A 145 -9.65 -13.74 -4.85
CA VAL A 145 -8.43 -13.74 -4.02
C VAL A 145 -7.93 -15.16 -3.79
N SER A 146 -8.82 -16.08 -3.42
CA SER A 146 -8.47 -17.49 -3.17
C SER A 146 -7.91 -18.18 -4.40
N GLN A 147 -8.50 -17.97 -5.58
CA GLN A 147 -8.02 -18.50 -6.86
C GLN A 147 -6.62 -17.99 -7.17
N TYR A 148 -6.35 -16.73 -6.94
CA TYR A 148 -5.01 -16.17 -7.14
C TYR A 148 -3.96 -16.80 -6.22
N PHE A 149 -4.29 -17.01 -4.94
CA PHE A 149 -3.39 -17.72 -4.02
C PHE A 149 -3.19 -19.19 -4.37
N CYS A 150 -4.23 -19.89 -4.87
CA CYS A 150 -4.07 -21.23 -5.43
C CYS A 150 -3.13 -21.25 -6.64
N PHE A 151 -3.26 -20.26 -7.53
CA PHE A 151 -2.36 -20.10 -8.68
C PHE A 151 -0.92 -19.85 -8.22
N LEU A 152 -0.67 -18.95 -7.29
CA LEU A 152 0.67 -18.70 -6.73
C LEU A 152 1.29 -19.96 -6.14
N LYS A 153 0.52 -20.74 -5.38
CA LYS A 153 0.99 -22.00 -4.80
C LYS A 153 1.33 -23.04 -5.88
N SER A 154 0.53 -23.11 -6.93
CA SER A 154 0.80 -24.04 -8.04
C SER A 154 2.06 -23.67 -8.83
N MET A 155 2.33 -22.36 -8.97
CA MET A 155 3.52 -21.86 -9.68
C MET A 155 4.81 -22.00 -8.85
N LEU A 156 4.75 -21.65 -7.58
CA LEU A 156 5.93 -21.56 -6.71
C LEU A 156 6.25 -22.90 -6.04
N GLY A 157 5.27 -23.77 -5.88
CA GLY A 157 5.32 -24.88 -4.93
C GLY A 157 5.14 -24.41 -3.49
N TYR A 158 4.75 -25.33 -2.61
CA TYR A 158 4.38 -24.98 -1.23
C TYR A 158 5.56 -24.44 -0.41
N GLU A 159 6.75 -24.99 -0.55
CA GLU A 159 7.94 -24.55 0.18
C GLU A 159 8.31 -23.10 -0.14
N LYS A 160 8.41 -22.79 -1.46
CA LYS A 160 8.74 -21.43 -1.90
C LYS A 160 7.63 -20.43 -1.60
N PHE A 161 6.38 -20.86 -1.70
CA PHE A 161 5.24 -20.05 -1.30
C PHE A 161 5.35 -19.67 0.18
N HIS A 162 5.62 -20.63 1.07
CA HIS A 162 5.77 -20.35 2.48
C HIS A 162 6.97 -19.43 2.79
N GLU A 163 8.10 -19.64 2.13
CA GLU A 163 9.28 -18.76 2.27
C GLU A 163 8.95 -17.30 1.93
N LEU A 164 8.15 -17.08 0.88
CA LEU A 164 7.76 -15.75 0.44
C LEU A 164 6.58 -15.16 1.24
N PHE A 165 5.68 -15.99 1.72
CA PHE A 165 4.45 -15.63 2.41
C PHE A 165 4.30 -16.31 3.78
N PRO A 166 5.28 -16.22 4.67
CA PRO A 166 5.18 -16.88 5.98
C PRO A 166 4.07 -16.24 6.83
N ILE A 167 3.94 -14.91 6.77
CA ILE A 167 2.93 -14.14 7.50
C ILE A 167 2.27 -13.15 6.55
N ILE A 168 0.94 -13.16 6.52
CA ILE A 168 0.13 -12.21 5.76
C ILE A 168 -0.70 -11.40 6.74
N LEU A 169 -0.65 -10.07 6.63
CA LEU A 169 -1.44 -9.14 7.41
C LEU A 169 -2.40 -8.39 6.49
N THR A 170 -3.70 -8.45 6.78
CA THR A 170 -4.73 -7.82 5.96
C THR A 170 -5.75 -7.07 6.80
N ASP A 171 -6.62 -6.30 6.16
CA ASP A 171 -7.77 -5.71 6.83
C ASP A 171 -8.93 -6.71 6.96
N ASN A 172 -10.07 -6.21 7.43
CA ASN A 172 -11.27 -7.00 7.62
C ASN A 172 -12.18 -6.99 6.38
N GLY A 173 -11.65 -6.88 5.17
CA GLY A 173 -12.39 -6.96 3.92
C GLY A 173 -13.11 -8.29 3.75
N ILE A 174 -14.28 -8.28 3.08
CA ILE A 174 -15.04 -9.50 2.78
C ILE A 174 -14.28 -10.40 1.79
N GLU A 175 -13.46 -9.80 0.94
CA GLU A 175 -12.59 -10.47 -0.01
C GLU A 175 -11.52 -11.34 0.64
N PHE A 176 -11.22 -11.11 1.92
CA PHE A 176 -10.25 -11.87 2.72
C PHE A 176 -10.92 -12.86 3.68
N SER A 177 -12.17 -13.21 3.43
CA SER A 177 -12.96 -14.08 4.33
C SER A 177 -12.65 -15.58 4.22
N ARG A 178 -11.71 -15.99 3.39
CA ARG A 178 -11.29 -17.40 3.23
C ARG A 178 -9.81 -17.62 3.58
N PRO A 179 -9.43 -17.38 4.85
CA PRO A 179 -8.05 -17.59 5.30
C PRO A 179 -7.61 -19.05 5.20
N ASP A 180 -8.54 -19.99 5.34
CA ASP A 180 -8.33 -21.43 5.22
C ASP A 180 -7.66 -21.81 3.89
N ILE A 181 -8.08 -21.21 2.79
CA ILE A 181 -7.48 -21.47 1.46
C ILE A 181 -6.09 -20.86 1.35
N ILE A 182 -5.91 -19.66 1.89
CA ILE A 182 -4.63 -18.95 1.84
C ILE A 182 -3.59 -19.67 2.73
N GLU A 183 -3.99 -20.10 3.91
CA GLU A 183 -3.13 -20.78 4.88
C GLU A 183 -2.87 -22.27 4.55
N ASN A 184 -3.73 -22.89 3.70
CA ASN A 184 -3.58 -24.32 3.38
C ASN A 184 -2.28 -24.58 2.63
N ASN A 185 -1.39 -25.30 3.25
CA ASN A 185 -0.09 -25.70 2.72
C ASN A 185 0.01 -27.21 2.44
N GLY A 186 -1.12 -27.88 2.33
CA GLY A 186 -1.14 -29.34 2.26
C GLY A 186 -0.60 -29.95 3.57
N ASN A 187 0.22 -30.98 3.47
CA ASN A 187 0.85 -31.64 4.62
C ASN A 187 2.22 -31.06 5.01
N HIS A 188 2.53 -29.82 4.61
CA HIS A 188 3.84 -29.22 4.85
C HIS A 188 3.96 -28.68 6.28
N VAL A 189 5.18 -28.80 6.84
CA VAL A 189 5.51 -28.50 8.24
C VAL A 189 5.40 -27.00 8.59
N TYR A 190 5.47 -26.12 7.58
CA TYR A 190 5.49 -24.67 7.79
C TYR A 190 4.23 -24.03 7.23
N PRO A 191 3.26 -23.65 8.07
CA PRO A 191 2.04 -22.99 7.62
C PRO A 191 2.26 -21.51 7.35
N THR A 192 1.74 -21.01 6.22
CA THR A 192 1.47 -19.58 6.07
C THR A 192 0.39 -19.19 7.08
N LYS A 193 0.58 -18.05 7.77
CA LYS A 193 -0.39 -17.51 8.73
C LYS A 193 -0.97 -16.21 8.23
N LEU A 194 -2.29 -16.08 8.33
CA LEU A 194 -3.01 -14.86 7.98
C LEU A 194 -3.60 -14.22 9.22
N PHE A 195 -3.37 -12.92 9.39
CA PHE A 195 -3.89 -12.14 10.50
C PHE A 195 -4.67 -10.92 9.98
N TYR A 196 -5.62 -10.47 10.79
CA TYR A 196 -6.46 -9.31 10.50
C TYR A 196 -6.11 -8.14 11.40
N CYS A 197 -5.99 -6.96 10.78
CA CYS A 197 -5.87 -5.70 11.52
C CYS A 197 -7.17 -5.37 12.25
N ASP A 198 -7.05 -4.57 13.30
CA ASP A 198 -8.21 -4.05 14.01
C ASP A 198 -9.02 -3.09 13.14
N PRO A 199 -10.35 -3.07 13.25
CA PRO A 199 -11.19 -2.17 12.48
C PRO A 199 -10.86 -0.70 12.79
N GLY A 200 -10.55 0.07 11.74
CA GLY A 200 -10.25 1.50 11.86
C GLY A 200 -8.81 1.84 12.24
N HIS A 201 -7.93 0.83 12.34
CA HIS A 201 -6.51 0.97 12.67
C HIS A 201 -5.64 0.80 11.41
N SER A 202 -5.71 1.78 10.50
CA SER A 202 -4.94 1.75 9.24
C SER A 202 -3.43 1.79 9.45
N GLU A 203 -2.98 2.36 10.57
CA GLU A 203 -1.57 2.41 10.94
C GLU A 203 -0.93 1.02 11.10
N GLN A 204 -1.73 -0.01 11.37
CA GLN A 204 -1.26 -1.40 11.45
C GLN A 204 -0.78 -1.96 10.11
N LYS A 205 -1.24 -1.37 8.98
CA LYS A 205 -0.78 -1.62 7.60
C LYS A 205 -0.14 -0.36 6.97
N GLY A 206 0.55 0.45 7.74
CA GLY A 206 1.02 1.75 7.31
C GLY A 206 1.97 1.74 6.10
N LYS A 207 2.66 0.64 5.82
CA LYS A 207 3.57 0.57 4.67
C LYS A 207 2.81 0.43 3.35
N ILE A 208 1.82 -0.45 3.27
CA ILE A 208 1.06 -0.64 2.03
C ILE A 208 0.20 0.59 1.71
N GLU A 209 -0.38 1.25 2.72
CA GLU A 209 -1.16 2.47 2.52
C GLU A 209 -0.31 3.61 1.95
N ASN A 210 0.91 3.81 2.47
CA ASN A 210 1.85 4.79 1.94
C ASN A 210 2.26 4.48 0.49
N ASN A 211 2.42 3.21 0.14
CA ASN A 211 2.76 2.79 -1.21
C ASN A 211 1.58 2.91 -2.18
N HIS A 212 0.35 2.69 -1.72
CA HIS A 212 -0.84 2.92 -2.55
C HIS A 212 -0.96 4.37 -2.99
N GLU A 213 -0.68 5.33 -2.11
CA GLU A 213 -0.67 6.76 -2.48
C GLU A 213 0.33 7.02 -3.62
N THR A 214 1.50 6.39 -3.57
CA THR A 214 2.53 6.51 -4.61
C THR A 214 2.11 5.78 -5.89
N MET A 215 1.50 4.60 -5.78
CA MET A 215 1.06 3.78 -6.91
C MET A 215 -0.07 4.45 -7.70
N ILE A 216 -1.03 5.08 -7.04
CA ILE A 216 -2.12 5.83 -7.69
C ILE A 216 -1.55 6.96 -8.54
N ILE A 217 -0.48 7.61 -8.09
CA ILE A 217 0.19 8.69 -8.82
C ILE A 217 0.93 8.15 -10.05
N HIS A 218 1.49 6.93 -9.99
CA HIS A 218 2.28 6.33 -11.07
C HIS A 218 1.50 5.41 -12.00
N SER A 219 0.30 4.95 -11.64
CA SER A 219 -0.47 3.98 -12.44
C SER A 219 -0.99 4.51 -13.79
N PHE A 220 -0.81 5.79 -14.10
CA PHE A 220 -0.97 6.30 -15.46
C PHE A 220 0.09 5.79 -16.46
N PHE A 221 1.15 5.11 -16.02
CA PHE A 221 2.28 4.71 -16.87
C PHE A 221 2.41 3.20 -17.16
N ILE A 222 1.58 2.32 -16.60
CA ILE A 222 1.77 0.85 -16.72
C ILE A 222 0.73 0.16 -17.63
N TYR A 223 -0.08 0.86 -18.36
CA TYR A 223 -0.98 0.26 -19.35
C TYR A 223 -0.55 0.61 -20.77
N HIS A 224 0.51 0.01 -21.27
CA HIS A 224 0.76 -0.31 -22.67
C HIS A 224 2.01 -1.19 -22.78
N VAL A 225 1.85 -2.48 -22.58
CA VAL A 225 2.58 -3.56 -23.29
C VAL A 225 1.64 -4.73 -23.46
#